data_f72c035a14e9f8f602f49485b76976f9
#
_entry.id   f72c035a14e9f8f602f49485b76976f9
#
_cell.length_a   1.000
_cell.length_b   1.000
_cell.length_c   1.000
_cell.angle_alpha   90.00
_cell.angle_beta   90.00
_cell.angle_gamma   90.00
#
_symmetry.space_group_name_H-M   'P 1'
#
loop_
_entity.id
_entity.type
_entity.pdbx_description
1 polymer ?
#
loop_
_entity_poly.entity_id
_entity_poly.type
_entity_poly.pdbx_seq_one_letter_code
_entity_poly.pdbx_strand_id
1 'polypeptide(L)'
;GIYIFNWKILREALVTMKDQPGCDFGKHIIPYCHENGNKICAYDFKGYWKDVGTLGSYWEANMELVDIVPEFNLYEEFWKIYTKTDAIPPQYIDESAKVTRCIIGEGTEIYGTVENSVIGSCVTIGEGAVVKDSIIMNGVTIEAGAYIEKGIIAENVKVGANAKLGVGEEATNEYKPHIYSFGLVTIGENSVIPDNVKIGKNTAIYGTTKASEYPDGLLKSGSSLIKVGDLA
;
A
#
# COMPACT_ATOMS: atom_id res chain seq x y z
N GLY A 1 1.03 -3.41 -19.15
CA GLY A 1 1.50 -2.61 -20.28
C GLY A 1 0.51 -1.50 -20.65
N ILE A 2 0.99 -0.53 -21.40
CA ILE A 2 0.17 0.56 -21.94
C ILE A 2 0.11 0.36 -23.45
N TYR A 3 -1.11 0.40 -24.03
CA TYR A 3 -1.32 0.07 -25.43
C TYR A 3 -2.15 1.14 -26.12
N ILE A 4 -1.77 1.45 -27.38
CA ILE A 4 -2.54 2.33 -28.26
C ILE A 4 -2.90 1.53 -29.50
N PHE A 5 -4.18 1.40 -29.78
CA PHE A 5 -4.72 0.65 -30.93
C PHE A 5 -5.50 1.52 -31.90
N ASN A 6 -5.44 1.16 -33.16
CA ASN A 6 -6.49 1.56 -34.08
C ASN A 6 -7.80 0.85 -33.68
N TRP A 7 -8.89 1.60 -33.52
CA TRP A 7 -10.16 1.04 -33.02
C TRP A 7 -10.71 -0.09 -33.88
N LYS A 8 -10.60 -0.01 -35.20
CA LYS A 8 -11.10 -1.07 -36.09
C LYS A 8 -10.37 -2.40 -35.85
N ILE A 9 -9.06 -2.34 -35.73
CA ILE A 9 -8.22 -3.52 -35.47
C ILE A 9 -8.51 -4.10 -34.08
N LEU A 10 -8.57 -3.24 -33.07
CA LEU A 10 -8.87 -3.68 -31.71
C LEU A 10 -10.25 -4.33 -31.61
N ARG A 11 -11.28 -3.71 -32.22
CA ARG A 11 -12.64 -4.25 -32.23
C ARG A 11 -12.68 -5.62 -32.90
N GLU A 12 -12.04 -5.78 -34.05
CA GLU A 12 -11.95 -7.06 -34.76
C GLU A 12 -11.29 -8.13 -33.88
N ALA A 13 -10.14 -7.83 -33.30
CA ALA A 13 -9.42 -8.73 -32.41
C ALA A 13 -10.29 -9.15 -31.20
N LEU A 14 -10.93 -8.19 -30.52
CA LEU A 14 -11.78 -8.47 -29.38
C LEU A 14 -13.01 -9.32 -29.72
N VAL A 15 -13.66 -9.04 -30.86
CA VAL A 15 -14.81 -9.84 -31.32
C VAL A 15 -14.41 -11.26 -31.69
N THR A 16 -13.27 -11.42 -32.34
CA THR A 16 -12.76 -12.75 -32.74
C THR A 16 -12.31 -13.57 -31.53
N MET A 17 -11.73 -12.90 -30.52
CA MET A 17 -11.18 -13.56 -29.34
C MET A 17 -12.16 -13.67 -28.17
N LYS A 18 -13.38 -13.14 -28.27
CA LYS A 18 -14.35 -13.05 -27.17
C LYS A 18 -14.70 -14.38 -26.48
N ASP A 19 -14.70 -15.47 -27.25
CA ASP A 19 -15.05 -16.80 -26.76
C ASP A 19 -13.83 -17.63 -26.32
N GLN A 20 -12.65 -17.04 -26.36
CA GLN A 20 -11.42 -17.65 -25.87
C GLN A 20 -11.33 -17.54 -24.33
N PRO A 21 -10.95 -18.61 -23.61
CA PRO A 21 -10.73 -18.50 -22.17
C PRO A 21 -9.57 -17.55 -21.88
N GLY A 22 -9.89 -16.48 -21.13
CA GLY A 22 -8.89 -15.52 -20.66
C GLY A 22 -8.33 -14.62 -21.76
N CYS A 23 -9.12 -13.65 -22.22
CA CYS A 23 -8.67 -12.67 -23.22
C CYS A 23 -7.78 -11.60 -22.57
N ASP A 24 -6.46 -11.85 -22.59
CA ASP A 24 -5.42 -10.93 -22.12
C ASP A 24 -4.77 -10.20 -23.29
N PHE A 25 -4.49 -8.89 -23.12
CA PHE A 25 -3.91 -8.09 -24.20
C PHE A 25 -2.52 -8.56 -24.61
N GLY A 26 -1.65 -8.85 -23.65
CA GLY A 26 -0.27 -9.27 -23.92
C GLY A 26 -0.17 -10.68 -24.45
N LYS A 27 -1.01 -11.59 -23.91
CA LYS A 27 -0.94 -13.03 -24.26
C LYS A 27 -1.77 -13.41 -25.47
N HIS A 28 -2.82 -12.66 -25.78
CA HIS A 28 -3.81 -13.04 -26.80
C HIS A 28 -3.99 -11.98 -27.88
N ILE A 29 -4.34 -10.74 -27.52
CA ILE A 29 -4.71 -9.70 -28.49
C ILE A 29 -3.51 -9.24 -29.32
N ILE A 30 -2.36 -8.97 -28.71
CA ILE A 30 -1.16 -8.54 -29.41
C ILE A 30 -0.62 -9.66 -30.33
N PRO A 31 -0.46 -10.92 -29.88
CA PRO A 31 -0.12 -12.02 -30.76
C PRO A 31 -1.08 -12.19 -31.94
N TYR A 32 -2.40 -12.17 -31.66
CA TYR A 32 -3.41 -12.23 -32.73
C TYR A 32 -3.20 -11.13 -33.78
N CYS A 33 -3.03 -9.89 -33.35
CA CYS A 33 -2.78 -8.78 -34.27
C CYS A 33 -1.50 -8.98 -35.09
N HIS A 34 -0.43 -9.49 -34.47
CA HIS A 34 0.82 -9.77 -35.13
C HIS A 34 0.68 -10.86 -36.20
N GLU A 35 0.05 -11.97 -35.86
CA GLU A 35 -0.19 -13.11 -36.75
C GLU A 35 -1.07 -12.74 -37.95
N ASN A 36 -1.98 -11.79 -37.78
CA ASN A 36 -2.82 -11.27 -38.86
C ASN A 36 -2.16 -10.12 -39.65
N GLY A 37 -0.85 -9.94 -39.52
CA GLY A 37 -0.09 -9.00 -40.33
C GLY A 37 -0.30 -7.51 -39.99
N ASN A 38 -0.89 -7.19 -38.85
CA ASN A 38 -0.99 -5.82 -38.41
C ASN A 38 0.35 -5.25 -37.99
N LYS A 39 0.59 -3.98 -38.33
CA LYS A 39 1.81 -3.28 -37.93
C LYS A 39 1.80 -3.03 -36.43
N ILE A 40 2.78 -3.61 -35.71
CA ILE A 40 3.01 -3.41 -34.28
C ILE A 40 4.31 -2.67 -34.10
N CYS A 41 4.32 -1.63 -33.27
CA CYS A 41 5.51 -0.86 -32.92
C CYS A 41 5.68 -0.84 -31.39
N ALA A 42 6.87 -1.09 -30.92
CA ALA A 42 7.27 -0.82 -29.54
C ALA A 42 7.68 0.65 -29.42
N TYR A 43 7.17 1.32 -28.42
CA TYR A 43 7.59 2.68 -28.04
C TYR A 43 8.40 2.60 -26.75
N ASP A 44 9.68 2.99 -26.85
CA ASP A 44 10.58 3.02 -25.69
C ASP A 44 10.33 4.32 -24.90
N PHE A 45 9.52 4.22 -23.87
CA PHE A 45 9.19 5.33 -22.97
C PHE A 45 10.39 5.67 -22.09
N LYS A 46 10.80 6.95 -22.05
CA LYS A 46 11.95 7.44 -21.29
C LYS A 46 11.58 8.12 -19.95
N GLY A 47 10.31 8.24 -19.64
CA GLY A 47 9.85 8.84 -18.38
C GLY A 47 9.77 7.82 -17.23
N TYR A 48 9.38 8.32 -16.06
CA TYR A 48 9.10 7.47 -14.91
C TYR A 48 7.91 6.55 -15.19
N TRP A 49 8.10 5.26 -14.97
CA TRP A 49 7.05 4.25 -15.01
C TRP A 49 7.34 3.14 -14.00
N LYS A 50 6.40 2.86 -13.12
CA LYS A 50 6.51 1.81 -12.10
C LYS A 50 5.27 0.93 -12.12
N ASP A 51 5.46 -0.39 -12.16
CA ASP A 51 4.39 -1.36 -11.95
C ASP A 51 4.21 -1.62 -10.45
N VAL A 52 3.02 -1.30 -9.92
CA VAL A 52 2.67 -1.49 -8.50
C VAL A 52 1.77 -2.70 -8.28
N GLY A 53 1.90 -3.72 -9.12
CA GLY A 53 1.09 -4.94 -9.09
C GLY A 53 1.37 -5.89 -7.92
N THR A 54 2.36 -5.63 -7.09
CA THR A 54 2.65 -6.37 -5.85
C THR A 54 2.74 -5.43 -4.66
N LEU A 55 2.56 -5.96 -3.43
CA LEU A 55 2.70 -5.14 -2.21
C LEU A 55 4.11 -4.57 -2.06
N GLY A 56 5.15 -5.35 -2.44
CA GLY A 56 6.52 -4.89 -2.42
C GLY A 56 6.76 -3.71 -3.37
N SER A 57 6.35 -3.83 -4.64
CA SER A 57 6.51 -2.75 -5.62
C SER A 57 5.64 -1.53 -5.30
N TYR A 58 4.45 -1.72 -4.69
CA TYR A 58 3.64 -0.64 -4.17
C TYR A 58 4.33 0.09 -3.02
N TRP A 59 4.90 -0.65 -2.07
CA TRP A 59 5.67 -0.07 -0.97
C TRP A 59 6.89 0.69 -1.48
N GLU A 60 7.69 0.09 -2.37
CA GLU A 60 8.86 0.75 -2.98
C GLU A 60 8.49 2.05 -3.70
N ALA A 61 7.43 2.04 -4.53
CA ALA A 61 6.99 3.23 -5.24
C ALA A 61 6.60 4.38 -4.31
N ASN A 62 6.02 4.07 -3.14
CA ASN A 62 5.72 5.07 -2.12
C ASN A 62 6.99 5.57 -1.40
N MET A 63 7.94 4.68 -1.11
CA MET A 63 9.20 5.07 -0.49
C MET A 63 10.09 5.93 -1.42
N GLU A 64 10.02 5.72 -2.73
CA GLU A 64 10.68 6.58 -3.72
C GLU A 64 10.17 8.03 -3.66
N LEU A 65 8.91 8.26 -3.27
CA LEU A 65 8.36 9.62 -3.14
C LEU A 65 8.95 10.43 -1.97
N VAL A 66 9.44 9.76 -0.93
CA VAL A 66 10.05 10.44 0.24
C VAL A 66 11.56 10.64 0.10
N ASP A 67 12.14 10.27 -1.03
CA ASP A 67 13.55 10.56 -1.33
C ASP A 67 13.81 12.07 -1.45
N ILE A 68 15.06 12.48 -1.23
CA ILE A 68 15.48 13.90 -1.28
C ILE A 68 15.18 14.52 -2.66
N VAL A 69 15.39 13.75 -3.71
CA VAL A 69 15.03 14.12 -5.09
C VAL A 69 14.26 12.95 -5.71
N PRO A 70 12.95 12.89 -5.52
CA PRO A 70 12.16 11.81 -6.08
C PRO A 70 12.17 11.89 -7.61
N GLU A 71 12.32 10.75 -8.28
CA GLU A 71 12.27 10.67 -9.74
C GLU A 71 10.87 11.05 -10.27
N PHE A 72 9.83 10.72 -9.51
CA PHE A 72 8.46 11.13 -9.80
C PHE A 72 8.08 12.40 -9.04
N ASN A 73 7.85 13.50 -9.78
CA ASN A 73 7.49 14.78 -9.20
C ASN A 73 5.98 14.92 -8.96
N LEU A 74 5.55 14.88 -7.71
CA LEU A 74 4.14 15.12 -7.31
C LEU A 74 3.72 16.60 -7.48
N TYR A 75 4.68 17.53 -7.58
CA TYR A 75 4.47 18.98 -7.63
C TYR A 75 4.63 19.56 -9.05
N GLU A 76 4.40 18.72 -10.08
CA GLU A 76 4.50 19.15 -11.48
C GLU A 76 3.48 20.25 -11.79
N GLU A 77 3.96 21.45 -12.10
CA GLU A 77 3.12 22.62 -12.35
C GLU A 77 2.48 22.62 -13.73
N PHE A 78 3.19 22.08 -14.73
CA PHE A 78 2.75 22.12 -16.13
C PHE A 78 1.83 20.97 -16.50
N TRP A 79 1.86 19.88 -15.74
CA TRP A 79 0.99 18.72 -15.92
C TRP A 79 0.49 18.22 -14.58
N LYS A 80 -0.43 18.96 -14.01
CA LYS A 80 -1.00 18.68 -12.69
C LYS A 80 -1.76 17.37 -12.66
N ILE A 81 -1.55 16.61 -11.61
CA ILE A 81 -2.35 15.41 -11.29
C ILE A 81 -3.59 15.89 -10.52
N TYR A 82 -4.76 15.65 -11.11
CA TYR A 82 -6.03 16.04 -10.50
C TYR A 82 -6.64 14.82 -9.80
N THR A 83 -7.12 15.04 -8.58
CA THR A 83 -7.87 14.07 -7.80
C THR A 83 -8.99 14.77 -7.05
N LYS A 84 -9.96 13.99 -6.55
CA LYS A 84 -10.97 14.54 -5.64
C LYS A 84 -10.29 14.86 -4.32
N THR A 85 -10.41 16.11 -3.88
CA THR A 85 -9.97 16.58 -2.57
C THR A 85 -11.18 17.06 -1.76
N ASP A 86 -11.28 16.64 -0.51
CA ASP A 86 -12.24 17.18 0.44
C ASP A 86 -11.61 18.40 1.14
N ALA A 87 -12.44 19.32 1.64
CA ALA A 87 -11.95 20.47 2.41
C ALA A 87 -11.57 19.99 3.81
N ILE A 88 -10.30 19.64 4.01
CA ILE A 88 -9.75 19.14 5.27
C ILE A 88 -8.81 20.21 5.84
N PRO A 89 -8.73 20.39 7.19
CA PRO A 89 -7.79 21.34 7.79
C PRO A 89 -6.32 20.93 7.52
N PRO A 90 -5.37 21.86 7.63
CA PRO A 90 -3.96 21.52 7.58
C PRO A 90 -3.59 20.48 8.64
N GLN A 91 -2.46 19.78 8.42
CA GLN A 91 -1.89 18.87 9.40
C GLN A 91 -1.41 19.62 10.66
N TYR A 92 -1.53 18.97 11.81
CA TYR A 92 -0.99 19.42 13.10
C TYR A 92 0.21 18.55 13.51
N ILE A 93 1.32 19.19 13.83
CA ILE A 93 2.52 18.52 14.34
C ILE A 93 2.82 19.12 15.72
N ASP A 94 2.75 18.26 16.73
CA ASP A 94 3.00 18.64 18.11
C ASP A 94 4.48 19.00 18.36
N GLU A 95 4.74 19.81 19.38
CA GLU A 95 6.12 20.23 19.72
C GLU A 95 7.03 19.07 20.14
N SER A 96 6.48 17.97 20.65
CA SER A 96 7.20 16.75 21.04
C SER A 96 7.42 15.79 19.86
N ALA A 97 6.71 16.00 18.73
CA ALA A 97 6.79 15.13 17.57
C ALA A 97 8.14 15.24 16.83
N LYS A 98 8.56 14.12 16.23
CA LYS A 98 9.76 14.06 15.37
C LYS A 98 9.36 13.53 14.00
N VAL A 99 9.46 14.38 12.99
CA VAL A 99 9.09 14.02 11.61
C VAL A 99 10.29 14.22 10.70
N THR A 100 10.67 13.16 9.98
CA THR A 100 11.82 13.16 9.08
C THR A 100 11.53 12.40 7.80
N ARG A 101 11.71 13.04 6.64
CA ARG A 101 11.53 12.43 5.31
C ARG A 101 10.15 11.80 5.15
N CYS A 102 9.10 12.60 5.25
CA CYS A 102 7.72 12.11 5.18
C CYS A 102 6.89 12.93 4.20
N ILE A 103 5.91 12.28 3.58
CA ILE A 103 4.78 12.94 2.93
C ILE A 103 3.59 12.77 3.87
N ILE A 104 2.89 13.87 4.18
CA ILE A 104 1.82 13.88 5.18
C ILE A 104 0.58 14.54 4.58
N GLY A 105 -0.54 13.82 4.63
CA GLY A 105 -1.85 14.31 4.18
C GLY A 105 -2.47 15.33 5.12
N GLU A 106 -3.42 16.08 4.60
CA GLU A 106 -4.19 17.10 5.33
C GLU A 106 -5.00 16.46 6.48
N GLY A 107 -5.27 17.23 7.53
CA GLY A 107 -6.04 16.79 8.70
C GLY A 107 -5.34 15.76 9.60
N THR A 108 -4.07 15.47 9.34
CA THR A 108 -3.30 14.51 10.14
C THR A 108 -2.71 15.16 11.38
N GLU A 109 -2.78 14.48 12.52
CA GLU A 109 -2.26 14.92 13.81
C GLU A 109 -1.12 14.00 14.26
N ILE A 110 0.06 14.57 14.53
CA ILE A 110 1.26 13.80 14.89
C ILE A 110 1.79 14.24 16.25
N TYR A 111 1.75 13.33 17.22
CA TYR A 111 2.31 13.49 18.58
C TYR A 111 3.51 12.56 18.84
N GLY A 112 3.87 11.73 17.86
CA GLY A 112 4.93 10.73 17.96
C GLY A 112 6.07 10.96 16.97
N THR A 113 6.80 9.90 16.67
CA THR A 113 7.91 9.88 15.70
C THR A 113 7.49 9.27 14.38
N VAL A 114 7.72 9.97 13.27
CA VAL A 114 7.46 9.47 11.91
C VAL A 114 8.73 9.66 11.08
N GLU A 115 9.20 8.57 10.51
CA GLU A 115 10.44 8.54 9.74
C GLU A 115 10.25 7.78 8.42
N ASN A 116 10.72 8.36 7.30
CA ASN A 116 10.75 7.74 5.98
C ASN A 116 9.41 7.08 5.61
N SER A 117 8.29 7.81 5.73
CA SER A 117 6.95 7.24 5.62
C SER A 117 6.00 8.13 4.81
N VAL A 118 5.01 7.50 4.21
CA VAL A 118 3.90 8.17 3.53
C VAL A 118 2.66 8.04 4.42
N ILE A 119 2.12 9.18 4.86
CA ILE A 119 0.98 9.28 5.77
C ILE A 119 -0.18 9.93 5.02
N GLY A 120 -1.32 9.25 5.00
CA GLY A 120 -2.56 9.73 4.39
C GLY A 120 -3.21 10.89 5.17
N SER A 121 -4.42 11.24 4.77
CA SER A 121 -5.20 12.30 5.40
C SER A 121 -5.96 11.81 6.62
N CYS A 122 -6.21 12.70 7.59
CA CYS A 122 -6.96 12.42 8.83
C CYS A 122 -6.39 11.25 9.65
N VAL A 123 -5.07 11.10 9.65
CA VAL A 123 -4.37 10.10 10.48
C VAL A 123 -4.05 10.71 11.84
N THR A 124 -4.18 9.91 12.92
CA THR A 124 -3.71 10.30 14.26
C THR A 124 -2.57 9.40 14.67
N ILE A 125 -1.43 9.98 15.04
CA ILE A 125 -0.26 9.27 15.57
C ILE A 125 -0.03 9.72 17.01
N GLY A 126 -0.34 8.85 17.96
CA GLY A 126 -0.34 9.12 19.39
C GLY A 126 1.04 9.36 19.99
N GLU A 127 1.07 9.83 21.25
CA GLU A 127 2.28 10.15 22.00
C GLU A 127 3.21 8.93 22.11
N GLY A 128 4.49 9.13 21.83
CA GLY A 128 5.50 8.07 21.90
C GLY A 128 5.35 6.97 20.87
N ALA A 129 4.36 7.04 19.98
CA ALA A 129 4.26 6.13 18.85
C ALA A 129 5.40 6.37 17.85
N VAL A 130 5.82 5.30 17.18
CA VAL A 130 6.91 5.34 16.20
C VAL A 130 6.45 4.66 14.91
N VAL A 131 6.53 5.38 13.80
CA VAL A 131 6.22 4.88 12.46
C VAL A 131 7.44 5.04 11.57
N LYS A 132 7.92 3.94 10.98
CA LYS A 132 9.10 3.91 10.13
C LYS A 132 8.86 3.13 8.84
N ASP A 133 9.43 3.62 7.74
CA ASP A 133 9.43 2.93 6.44
C ASP A 133 8.05 2.39 6.06
N SER A 134 6.98 3.16 6.32
CA SER A 134 5.61 2.66 6.29
C SER A 134 4.69 3.53 5.46
N ILE A 135 3.62 2.90 4.96
CA ILE A 135 2.50 3.54 4.30
C ILE A 135 1.30 3.46 5.23
N ILE A 136 0.82 4.60 5.70
CA ILE A 136 -0.36 4.73 6.55
C ILE A 136 -1.44 5.43 5.74
N MET A 137 -2.53 4.73 5.44
CA MET A 137 -3.62 5.28 4.62
C MET A 137 -4.56 6.17 5.43
N ASN A 138 -5.59 6.71 4.78
CA ASN A 138 -6.47 7.72 5.38
C ASN A 138 -7.24 7.21 6.60
N GLY A 139 -7.48 8.09 7.57
CA GLY A 139 -8.33 7.81 8.73
C GLY A 139 -7.77 6.81 9.73
N VAL A 140 -6.49 6.42 9.62
CA VAL A 140 -5.85 5.49 10.56
C VAL A 140 -5.59 6.17 11.90
N THR A 141 -5.88 5.44 12.98
CA THR A 141 -5.50 5.85 14.35
C THR A 141 -4.42 4.92 14.88
N ILE A 142 -3.28 5.48 15.25
CA ILE A 142 -2.17 4.78 15.90
C ILE A 142 -2.09 5.30 17.33
N GLU A 143 -2.44 4.43 18.29
CA GLU A 143 -2.48 4.80 19.70
C GLU A 143 -1.08 4.99 20.31
N ALA A 144 -1.04 5.57 21.51
CA ALA A 144 0.20 5.91 22.21
C ALA A 144 1.15 4.71 22.35
N GLY A 145 2.46 4.94 22.17
CA GLY A 145 3.51 3.96 22.33
C GLY A 145 3.54 2.82 21.30
N ALA A 146 2.66 2.83 20.30
CA ALA A 146 2.68 1.83 19.25
C ALA A 146 3.94 1.98 18.37
N TYR A 147 4.43 0.86 17.83
CA TYR A 147 5.59 0.82 16.94
C TYR A 147 5.20 0.13 15.62
N ILE A 148 5.46 0.77 14.51
CA ILE A 148 5.20 0.23 13.17
C ILE A 148 6.45 0.41 12.32
N GLU A 149 6.94 -0.69 11.76
CA GLU A 149 8.05 -0.70 10.82
C GLU A 149 7.70 -1.56 9.60
N LYS A 150 7.97 -1.05 8.40
CA LYS A 150 7.64 -1.71 7.14
C LYS A 150 6.16 -2.15 7.07
N GLY A 151 5.25 -1.24 7.46
CA GLY A 151 3.81 -1.46 7.44
C GLY A 151 3.12 -0.89 6.20
N ILE A 152 2.14 -1.61 5.68
CA ILE A 152 1.08 -1.07 4.82
C ILE A 152 -0.20 -1.18 5.62
N ILE A 153 -0.65 -0.05 6.14
CA ILE A 153 -1.83 0.05 7.00
C ILE A 153 -2.95 0.72 6.21
N ALA A 154 -3.97 -0.04 5.87
CA ALA A 154 -5.08 0.43 5.03
C ALA A 154 -6.01 1.40 5.77
N GLU A 155 -7.02 1.89 5.08
CA GLU A 155 -7.91 2.95 5.55
C GLU A 155 -8.68 2.56 6.82
N ASN A 156 -8.89 3.57 7.70
CA ASN A 156 -9.70 3.47 8.92
C ASN A 156 -9.25 2.36 9.90
N VAL A 157 -8.00 1.93 9.83
CA VAL A 157 -7.44 0.96 10.79
C VAL A 157 -7.19 1.64 12.13
N LYS A 158 -7.48 0.92 13.22
CA LYS A 158 -7.09 1.29 14.57
C LYS A 158 -5.99 0.36 15.08
N VAL A 159 -4.82 0.91 15.40
CA VAL A 159 -3.70 0.20 16.03
C VAL A 159 -3.66 0.55 17.50
N GLY A 160 -3.83 -0.44 18.37
CA GLY A 160 -3.92 -0.28 19.81
C GLY A 160 -2.62 0.18 20.46
N ALA A 161 -2.73 0.67 21.69
CA ALA A 161 -1.60 1.21 22.47
C ALA A 161 -0.51 0.17 22.69
N ASN A 162 0.77 0.60 22.56
CA ASN A 162 1.97 -0.24 22.71
C ASN A 162 2.00 -1.48 21.77
N ALA A 163 1.14 -1.58 20.77
CA ALA A 163 1.24 -2.63 19.75
C ALA A 163 2.53 -2.47 18.93
N LYS A 164 3.18 -3.58 18.58
CA LYS A 164 4.44 -3.57 17.83
C LYS A 164 4.29 -4.37 16.53
N LEU A 165 4.34 -3.71 15.40
CA LEU A 165 4.17 -4.28 14.08
C LEU A 165 5.51 -4.27 13.31
N GLY A 166 5.81 -5.37 12.61
CA GLY A 166 7.03 -5.52 11.82
C GLY A 166 8.24 -6.00 12.64
N VAL A 167 8.01 -6.65 13.78
CA VAL A 167 9.08 -7.10 14.68
C VAL A 167 9.49 -8.57 14.45
N GLY A 168 10.73 -8.91 14.85
CA GLY A 168 11.24 -10.28 14.75
C GLY A 168 11.88 -10.60 13.39
N GLU A 169 12.27 -11.86 13.23
CA GLU A 169 12.89 -12.38 12.01
C GLU A 169 11.84 -12.63 10.93
N GLU A 170 12.24 -12.56 9.67
CA GLU A 170 11.35 -12.85 8.55
C GLU A 170 11.06 -14.35 8.46
N ALA A 171 9.81 -14.69 8.12
CA ALA A 171 9.38 -16.03 7.76
C ALA A 171 8.47 -15.95 6.53
N THR A 172 8.42 -17.01 5.74
CA THR A 172 7.53 -17.08 4.58
C THR A 172 6.07 -17.10 5.04
N ASN A 173 5.20 -16.34 4.38
CA ASN A 173 3.79 -16.32 4.71
C ASN A 173 3.11 -17.65 4.36
N GLU A 174 2.38 -18.23 5.33
CA GLU A 174 1.73 -19.53 5.19
C GLU A 174 0.46 -19.48 4.33
N TYR A 175 -0.22 -18.32 4.27
CA TYR A 175 -1.50 -18.18 3.56
C TYR A 175 -1.31 -17.85 2.07
N LYS A 176 -0.52 -16.79 1.76
CA LYS A 176 -0.24 -16.36 0.38
C LYS A 176 1.21 -15.85 0.28
N PRO A 177 2.19 -16.78 0.16
CA PRO A 177 3.61 -16.43 0.21
C PRO A 177 4.08 -15.47 -0.89
N HIS A 178 3.41 -15.49 -2.05
CA HIS A 178 3.75 -14.60 -3.17
C HIS A 178 3.15 -13.19 -3.03
N ILE A 179 2.20 -13.00 -2.11
CA ILE A 179 1.55 -11.71 -1.86
C ILE A 179 2.14 -11.06 -0.62
N TYR A 180 2.12 -11.77 0.51
CA TYR A 180 2.58 -11.27 1.79
C TYR A 180 4.05 -11.62 2.01
N SER A 181 4.93 -10.77 1.51
CA SER A 181 6.37 -10.97 1.46
C SER A 181 7.11 -9.65 1.68
N PHE A 182 8.40 -9.62 1.43
CA PHE A 182 9.23 -8.41 1.47
C PHE A 182 9.45 -7.82 2.86
N GLY A 183 9.18 -8.59 3.92
CA GLY A 183 9.25 -8.13 5.31
C GLY A 183 8.07 -7.25 5.75
N LEU A 184 7.06 -7.09 4.91
CA LEU A 184 5.93 -6.19 5.14
C LEU A 184 4.93 -6.74 6.15
N VAL A 185 4.35 -5.85 6.95
CA VAL A 185 3.11 -6.09 7.70
C VAL A 185 1.97 -5.41 6.96
N THR A 186 0.95 -6.19 6.60
CA THR A 186 -0.20 -5.68 5.85
C THR A 186 -1.46 -5.77 6.69
N ILE A 187 -2.08 -4.62 6.97
CA ILE A 187 -3.34 -4.55 7.71
C ILE A 187 -4.42 -4.03 6.77
N GLY A 188 -5.47 -4.82 6.57
CA GLY A 188 -6.59 -4.46 5.70
C GLY A 188 -7.49 -3.38 6.31
N GLU A 189 -8.29 -2.76 5.47
CA GLU A 189 -9.18 -1.64 5.84
C GLU A 189 -10.13 -1.97 6.99
N ASN A 190 -10.52 -0.96 7.76
CA ASN A 190 -11.45 -1.05 8.88
C ASN A 190 -11.06 -2.09 9.97
N SER A 191 -9.80 -2.54 9.98
CA SER A 191 -9.30 -3.51 10.95
C SER A 191 -8.99 -2.86 12.29
N VAL A 192 -9.10 -3.64 13.36
CA VAL A 192 -8.71 -3.22 14.71
C VAL A 192 -7.67 -4.18 15.26
N ILE A 193 -6.52 -3.62 15.66
CA ILE A 193 -5.42 -4.33 16.31
C ILE A 193 -5.48 -4.01 17.81
N PRO A 194 -5.51 -5.01 18.69
CA PRO A 194 -5.58 -4.78 20.13
C PRO A 194 -4.29 -4.21 20.72
N ASP A 195 -4.39 -3.69 21.95
CA ASP A 195 -3.25 -3.16 22.70
C ASP A 195 -2.21 -4.25 23.05
N ASN A 196 -0.95 -3.83 23.20
CA ASN A 196 0.16 -4.62 23.72
C ASN A 196 0.50 -5.91 22.94
N VAL A 197 0.02 -6.06 21.69
CA VAL A 197 0.36 -7.20 20.84
C VAL A 197 1.62 -6.95 20.02
N LYS A 198 2.27 -8.05 19.63
CA LYS A 198 3.40 -8.05 18.71
C LYS A 198 3.00 -8.77 17.42
N ILE A 199 3.35 -8.19 16.30
CA ILE A 199 3.05 -8.74 14.97
C ILE A 199 4.34 -8.82 14.19
N GLY A 200 4.65 -10.04 13.73
CA GLY A 200 5.86 -10.33 12.96
C GLY A 200 5.80 -9.83 11.52
N LYS A 201 6.85 -10.11 10.77
CA LYS A 201 7.01 -9.73 9.35
C LYS A 201 6.30 -10.68 8.41
N ASN A 202 6.02 -10.25 7.18
CA ASN A 202 5.29 -11.02 6.17
C ASN A 202 3.94 -11.51 6.67
N THR A 203 3.21 -10.67 7.41
CA THR A 203 1.91 -10.97 8.01
C THR A 203 0.80 -10.21 7.33
N ALA A 204 -0.40 -10.77 7.38
CA ALA A 204 -1.62 -10.13 6.90
C ALA A 204 -2.72 -10.23 7.95
N ILE A 205 -3.37 -9.10 8.25
CA ILE A 205 -4.50 -9.05 9.16
C ILE A 205 -5.65 -8.32 8.47
N TYR A 206 -6.85 -8.89 8.56
CA TYR A 206 -8.08 -8.25 8.10
C TYR A 206 -9.19 -8.45 9.14
N GLY A 207 -9.90 -7.35 9.44
CA GLY A 207 -11.02 -7.32 10.37
C GLY A 207 -10.61 -7.06 11.84
N THR A 208 -11.60 -6.99 12.74
CA THR A 208 -11.39 -6.72 14.16
C THR A 208 -10.82 -7.93 14.88
N THR A 209 -9.60 -7.80 15.39
CA THR A 209 -8.93 -8.87 16.14
C THR A 209 -8.99 -8.62 17.65
N LYS A 210 -8.91 -9.69 18.44
CA LYS A 210 -8.94 -9.65 19.91
C LYS A 210 -7.61 -10.14 20.46
N ALA A 211 -7.20 -9.67 21.63
CA ALA A 211 -5.96 -10.08 22.28
C ALA A 211 -5.83 -11.61 22.47
N SER A 212 -6.94 -12.31 22.63
CA SER A 212 -6.96 -13.80 22.75
C SER A 212 -6.54 -14.53 21.45
N GLU A 213 -6.49 -13.84 20.32
CA GLU A 213 -6.08 -14.41 19.03
C GLU A 213 -4.56 -14.29 18.79
N TYR A 214 -3.84 -13.70 19.74
CA TYR A 214 -2.39 -13.55 19.74
C TYR A 214 -1.79 -14.42 20.87
N PRO A 215 -1.41 -15.67 20.60
CA PRO A 215 -0.79 -16.53 21.60
C PRO A 215 0.43 -15.84 22.21
N ASP A 216 0.47 -15.77 23.54
CA ASP A 216 1.52 -15.02 24.28
C ASP A 216 1.68 -13.56 23.83
N GLY A 217 0.61 -12.93 23.31
CA GLY A 217 0.63 -11.58 22.77
C GLY A 217 1.36 -11.44 21.43
N LEU A 218 1.61 -12.53 20.70
CA LEU A 218 2.40 -12.55 19.47
C LEU A 218 1.67 -13.20 18.30
N LEU A 219 1.59 -12.50 17.19
CA LEU A 219 1.39 -13.09 15.87
C LEU A 219 2.76 -13.29 15.21
N LYS A 220 3.15 -14.54 15.01
CA LYS A 220 4.47 -14.89 14.45
C LYS A 220 4.61 -14.39 13.02
N SER A 221 5.86 -14.13 12.60
CA SER A 221 6.16 -13.84 11.20
C SER A 221 5.64 -14.93 10.27
N GLY A 222 5.12 -14.53 9.12
CA GLY A 222 4.54 -15.46 8.15
C GLY A 222 3.10 -15.90 8.43
N SER A 223 2.52 -15.55 9.59
CA SER A 223 1.14 -15.89 9.93
C SER A 223 0.13 -14.87 9.38
N SER A 224 -1.14 -15.25 9.33
CA SER A 224 -2.22 -14.35 8.89
C SER A 224 -3.47 -14.53 9.75
N LEU A 225 -4.17 -13.41 10.03
CA LEU A 225 -5.48 -13.39 10.68
C LEU A 225 -6.49 -12.73 9.75
N ILE A 226 -7.20 -13.51 8.96
CA ILE A 226 -8.16 -13.02 7.97
C ILE A 226 -9.58 -13.41 8.40
N LYS A 227 -10.42 -12.42 8.70
CA LYS A 227 -11.82 -12.62 9.10
C LYS A 227 -12.74 -12.41 7.91
N VAL A 228 -13.17 -13.51 7.30
CA VAL A 228 -13.98 -13.52 6.08
C VAL A 228 -15.40 -12.97 6.29
N GLY A 229 -15.88 -12.89 7.54
CA GLY A 229 -17.23 -12.38 7.87
C GLY A 229 -17.36 -10.85 7.91
N ASP A 230 -16.25 -10.11 7.90
CA ASP A 230 -16.24 -8.64 7.94
C ASP A 230 -16.10 -8.00 6.54
N LEU A 231 -16.23 -8.83 5.49
CA LEU A 231 -16.17 -8.44 4.06
C LEU A 231 -17.55 -8.07 3.46
N ALA A 232 -18.56 -7.74 4.26
CA ALA A 232 -19.92 -7.41 3.79
C ALA A 232 -20.17 -5.91 3.76
#